data_394a056aed2fef889ac06da89ba15802
#
_entry.id   394a056aed2fef889ac06da89ba15802
#
_cell.length_a   1.000
_cell.length_b   1.000
_cell.length_c   1.000
_cell.angle_alpha   90.00
_cell.angle_beta   90.00
_cell.angle_gamma   90.00
#
_symmetry.space_group_name_H-M   'P 1'
#
loop_
_entity.id
_entity.type
_entity.pdbx_description
1 polymer ?
#
loop_
_entity_poly.entity_id
_entity_poly.type
_entity_poly.pdbx_seq_one_letter_code
_entity_poly.pdbx_strand_id
1 'polypeptide(L)'
;MNTNAKPSEIVALLQSHSPQSQAASTVNTNCIDVSKFHTIMAVLQTGTLGASATVDFSLQQATDTSATGVKNIAGKSLTQIVKASGDDKQAIINLRVSDLDVEGGYDCVRMKIIVGTAASLVSAQLYGIGPRMAPA
;
A
#
# COMPACT_ATOMS: atom_id res chain seq x y z
N MET A 1 10.20 -1.20 21.42
CA MET A 1 10.77 -0.15 20.52
C MET A 1 11.99 0.43 21.19
N ASN A 2 13.07 0.64 20.45
CA ASN A 2 14.27 1.28 20.96
C ASN A 2 14.10 2.80 20.88
N THR A 3 14.05 3.47 22.03
CA THR A 3 13.81 4.92 22.09
C THR A 3 15.02 5.76 21.64
N ASN A 4 16.20 5.14 21.52
CA ASN A 4 17.40 5.82 21.04
C ASN A 4 17.60 5.69 19.52
N ALA A 5 16.77 4.88 18.86
CA ALA A 5 16.86 4.68 17.41
C ALA A 5 16.23 5.86 16.68
N LYS A 6 16.80 6.23 15.55
CA LYS A 6 16.17 7.20 14.64
C LYS A 6 14.92 6.57 14.04
N PRO A 7 13.88 7.36 13.75
CA PRO A 7 12.68 6.81 13.11
C PRO A 7 12.98 6.00 11.85
N SER A 8 13.94 6.42 11.03
CA SER A 8 14.33 5.71 9.82
C SER A 8 15.05 4.38 10.06
N GLU A 9 15.44 4.11 11.29
CA GLU A 9 16.02 2.82 11.69
C GLU A 9 14.94 1.81 12.09
N ILE A 10 13.70 2.29 12.30
CA ILE A 10 12.56 1.48 12.71
C ILE A 10 11.54 1.37 11.57
N VAL A 11 11.38 2.45 10.81
CA VAL A 11 10.43 2.55 9.69
C VAL A 11 11.19 2.84 8.41
N ALA A 12 10.96 2.04 7.38
CA ALA A 12 11.56 2.27 6.07
C ALA A 12 10.47 2.52 5.04
N LEU A 13 10.66 3.53 4.19
CA LEU A 13 9.81 3.74 3.02
C LEU A 13 10.20 2.69 1.97
N LEU A 14 9.31 1.74 1.70
CA LEU A 14 9.60 0.65 0.77
C LEU A 14 9.21 0.99 -0.66
N GLN A 15 8.11 1.72 -0.84
CA GLN A 15 7.59 2.03 -2.16
C GLN A 15 6.65 3.23 -2.09
N SER A 16 6.55 3.96 -3.20
CA SER A 16 5.59 5.04 -3.31
C SER A 16 4.98 5.09 -4.71
N HIS A 17 3.72 5.54 -4.78
CA HIS A 17 3.10 5.99 -6.01
C HIS A 17 3.11 7.52 -5.94
N SER A 18 3.84 8.15 -6.84
CA SER A 18 4.06 9.60 -6.81
C SER A 18 2.75 10.38 -6.88
N PRO A 19 2.64 11.52 -6.16
CA PRO A 19 1.46 12.36 -6.25
C PRO A 19 1.27 12.83 -7.68
N GLN A 20 0.12 12.52 -8.26
CA GLN A 20 -0.19 12.89 -9.64
C GLN A 20 -1.67 12.80 -9.92
N SER A 21 -2.11 13.44 -11.00
CA SER A 21 -3.44 13.23 -11.53
C SER A 21 -3.47 11.87 -12.24
N GLN A 22 -4.10 10.90 -11.61
CA GLN A 22 -4.20 9.55 -12.16
C GLN A 22 -5.46 9.43 -12.99
N ALA A 23 -5.32 9.11 -14.27
CA ALA A 23 -6.46 8.83 -15.13
C ALA A 23 -7.25 7.63 -14.63
N ALA A 24 -8.53 7.55 -14.99
CA ALA A 24 -9.39 6.40 -14.64
C ALA A 24 -8.75 5.12 -15.16
N SER A 25 -8.21 4.32 -14.27
CA SER A 25 -7.46 3.10 -14.59
C SER A 25 -7.11 2.34 -13.33
N THR A 26 -6.55 1.15 -13.51
CA THR A 26 -5.98 0.35 -12.42
C THR A 26 -4.47 0.56 -12.40
N VAL A 27 -3.93 0.93 -11.24
CA VAL A 27 -2.49 1.05 -11.02
C VAL A 27 -2.06 -0.04 -10.06
N ASN A 28 -1.09 -0.83 -10.47
CA ASN A 28 -0.44 -1.82 -9.61
C ASN A 28 1.02 -1.40 -9.44
N THR A 29 1.45 -1.22 -8.20
CA THR A 29 2.86 -0.96 -7.93
C THR A 29 3.67 -2.25 -8.06
N ASN A 30 4.99 -2.14 -8.09
CA ASN A 30 5.85 -3.31 -8.11
C ASN A 30 5.70 -4.09 -6.80
N CYS A 31 5.84 -5.41 -6.86
CA CYS A 31 5.87 -6.23 -5.67
C CYS A 31 7.20 -6.07 -4.94
N ILE A 32 7.13 -5.87 -3.64
CA ILE A 32 8.30 -5.65 -2.78
C ILE A 32 8.37 -6.78 -1.76
N ASP A 33 9.57 -7.35 -1.60
CA ASP A 33 9.82 -8.34 -0.56
C ASP A 33 9.74 -7.68 0.81
N VAL A 34 8.82 -8.16 1.65
CA VAL A 34 8.57 -7.60 2.98
C VAL A 34 9.02 -8.54 4.10
N SER A 35 9.73 -9.61 3.76
CA SER A 35 10.16 -10.62 4.74
C SER A 35 11.10 -10.07 5.82
N LYS A 36 11.73 -8.93 5.58
CA LYS A 36 12.65 -8.28 6.53
C LYS A 36 11.95 -7.48 7.62
N PHE A 37 10.63 -7.34 7.55
CA PHE A 37 9.86 -6.51 8.49
C PHE A 37 8.81 -7.35 9.21
N HIS A 38 8.38 -6.89 10.36
CA HIS A 38 7.29 -7.53 11.12
C HIS A 38 5.92 -7.03 10.67
N THR A 39 5.82 -5.74 10.38
CA THR A 39 4.56 -5.11 9.99
C THR A 39 4.76 -4.19 8.79
N ILE A 40 3.68 -3.99 8.07
CA ILE A 40 3.64 -3.11 6.90
C ILE A 40 2.48 -2.13 7.10
N MET A 41 2.71 -0.88 6.73
CA MET A 41 1.67 0.14 6.73
C MET A 41 1.59 0.76 5.34
N ALA A 42 0.40 0.74 4.74
CA ALA A 42 0.15 1.40 3.48
C ALA A 42 -0.67 2.67 3.72
N VAL A 43 -0.25 3.76 3.16
CA VAL A 43 -0.92 5.07 3.29
C VAL A 43 -1.37 5.52 1.91
N LEU A 44 -2.65 5.83 1.79
CA LEU A 44 -3.21 6.47 0.60
C LEU A 44 -3.56 7.90 0.94
N GLN A 45 -3.20 8.82 0.07
CA GLN A 45 -3.61 10.21 0.18
C GLN A 45 -4.26 10.66 -1.11
N THR A 46 -5.46 11.25 -1.00
CA THR A 46 -6.15 11.83 -2.14
C THR A 46 -6.06 13.36 -2.07
N GLY A 47 -6.01 13.99 -3.23
CA GLY A 47 -6.27 15.39 -3.37
C GLY A 47 -7.69 15.60 -3.92
N THR A 48 -7.86 16.45 -4.90
CA THR A 48 -9.15 16.65 -5.55
C THR A 48 -9.49 15.45 -6.44
N LEU A 49 -10.64 14.84 -6.21
CA LEU A 49 -11.16 13.78 -7.06
C LEU A 49 -11.95 14.40 -8.22
N GLY A 50 -11.95 13.71 -9.36
CA GLY A 50 -12.75 14.13 -10.51
C GLY A 50 -14.25 13.97 -10.27
N ALA A 51 -15.06 14.53 -11.14
CA ALA A 51 -16.52 14.46 -11.02
C ALA A 51 -17.00 13.02 -10.99
N SER A 52 -17.73 12.64 -9.95
CA SER A 52 -18.23 11.29 -9.71
C SER A 52 -17.15 10.22 -9.64
N ALA A 53 -15.89 10.60 -9.43
CA ALA A 53 -14.77 9.66 -9.36
C ALA A 53 -14.85 8.78 -8.13
N THR A 54 -14.28 7.59 -8.25
CA THR A 54 -14.13 6.65 -7.15
C THR A 54 -12.67 6.20 -7.07
N VAL A 55 -12.22 5.88 -5.85
CA VAL A 55 -10.88 5.34 -5.63
C VAL A 55 -11.00 4.09 -4.76
N ASP A 56 -10.48 2.99 -5.24
CA ASP A 56 -10.35 1.75 -4.49
C ASP A 56 -8.88 1.50 -4.21
N PHE A 57 -8.55 1.18 -2.98
CA PHE A 57 -7.18 0.93 -2.55
C PHE A 57 -7.11 -0.38 -1.79
N SER A 58 -6.20 -1.25 -2.19
CA SER A 58 -6.02 -2.56 -1.56
C SER A 58 -4.57 -3.01 -1.64
N LEU A 59 -4.24 -4.01 -0.81
CA LEU A 59 -2.95 -4.68 -0.85
C LEU A 59 -3.11 -6.07 -1.45
N GLN A 60 -2.11 -6.47 -2.23
CA GLN A 60 -2.01 -7.79 -2.83
C GLN A 60 -0.69 -8.44 -2.45
N GLN A 61 -0.67 -9.76 -2.43
CA GLN A 61 0.53 -10.53 -2.13
C GLN A 61 0.96 -11.37 -3.33
N ALA A 62 2.24 -11.66 -3.41
CA ALA A 62 2.82 -12.47 -4.47
C ALA A 62 3.97 -13.31 -3.93
N THR A 63 4.39 -14.32 -4.68
CA THR A 63 5.50 -15.20 -4.28
C THR A 63 6.86 -14.62 -4.60
N ASP A 64 6.93 -13.64 -5.52
CA ASP A 64 8.19 -12.98 -5.88
C ASP A 64 7.93 -11.54 -6.35
N THR A 65 9.01 -10.81 -6.60
CA THR A 65 8.94 -9.41 -7.02
C THR A 65 8.40 -9.24 -8.45
N SER A 66 8.27 -10.32 -9.20
CA SER A 66 7.64 -10.31 -10.52
C SER A 66 6.12 -10.50 -10.47
N ALA A 67 5.54 -10.47 -9.27
CA ALA A 67 4.10 -10.64 -9.03
C ALA A 67 3.58 -12.03 -9.42
N THR A 68 4.41 -13.06 -9.30
CA THR A 68 4.00 -14.42 -9.58
C THR A 68 2.91 -14.85 -8.59
N GLY A 69 1.83 -15.40 -9.10
CA GLY A 69 0.71 -15.89 -8.31
C GLY A 69 -0.01 -14.81 -7.50
N VAL A 70 0.05 -13.55 -7.93
CA VAL A 70 -0.52 -12.43 -7.19
C VAL A 70 -1.99 -12.67 -6.84
N LYS A 71 -2.34 -12.37 -5.59
CA LYS A 71 -3.72 -12.46 -5.09
C LYS A 71 -3.97 -11.40 -4.03
N ASN A 72 -5.25 -11.12 -3.79
CA ASN A 72 -5.65 -10.18 -2.77
C ASN A 72 -5.31 -10.71 -1.37
N ILE A 73 -5.04 -9.79 -0.46
CA ILE A 73 -4.88 -10.12 0.96
C ILE A 73 -6.24 -9.89 1.62
N ALA A 74 -6.80 -10.93 2.23
CA ALA A 74 -8.12 -10.85 2.84
C ALA A 74 -8.18 -9.75 3.90
N GLY A 75 -9.22 -8.91 3.83
CA GLY A 75 -9.44 -7.83 4.80
C GLY A 75 -8.51 -6.63 4.66
N LYS A 76 -7.68 -6.58 3.63
CA LYS A 76 -6.70 -5.49 3.42
C LYS A 76 -7.10 -4.64 2.22
N SER A 77 -8.33 -4.17 2.22
CA SER A 77 -8.84 -3.21 1.26
C SER A 77 -9.65 -2.14 1.99
N LEU A 78 -9.66 -0.93 1.44
CA LEU A 78 -10.47 0.17 1.97
C LEU A 78 -11.88 0.09 1.41
N THR A 79 -12.85 0.61 2.16
CA THR A 79 -14.15 0.96 1.60
C THR A 79 -13.94 1.96 0.46
N GLN A 80 -14.64 1.77 -0.64
CA GLN A 80 -14.50 2.65 -1.81
C GLN A 80 -14.63 4.12 -1.41
N ILE A 81 -13.66 4.92 -1.85
CA ILE A 81 -13.65 6.36 -1.64
C ILE A 81 -14.40 7.01 -2.80
N VAL A 82 -15.36 7.87 -2.49
CA VAL A 82 -16.17 8.56 -3.49
C VAL A 82 -15.93 10.06 -3.44
N LYS A 83 -16.18 10.76 -4.56
CA LYS A 83 -15.97 12.21 -4.69
C LYS A 83 -16.64 13.01 -3.58
N ALA A 84 -17.84 12.62 -3.17
CA ALA A 84 -18.63 13.38 -2.20
C ALA A 84 -17.93 13.55 -0.85
N SER A 85 -17.04 12.62 -0.45
CA SER A 85 -16.38 12.63 0.85
C SER A 85 -14.90 12.30 0.77
N GLY A 86 -14.35 12.20 -0.42
CA GLY A 86 -13.00 11.67 -0.63
C GLY A 86 -11.92 12.69 -0.97
N ASP A 87 -12.28 13.96 -1.16
CA ASP A 87 -11.29 15.00 -1.44
C ASP A 87 -10.41 15.22 -0.22
N ASP A 88 -9.09 15.34 -0.47
CA ASP A 88 -8.08 15.62 0.55
C ASP A 88 -8.12 14.61 1.72
N LYS A 89 -8.39 13.35 1.41
CA LYS A 89 -8.52 12.29 2.39
C LYS A 89 -7.21 11.50 2.54
N GLN A 90 -6.95 11.05 3.76
CA GLN A 90 -5.86 10.11 4.06
C GLN A 90 -6.46 8.83 4.62
N ALA A 91 -5.89 7.70 4.22
CA ALA A 91 -6.36 6.40 4.68
C ALA A 91 -5.17 5.46 4.87
N ILE A 92 -5.28 4.55 5.82
CA ILE A 92 -4.20 3.66 6.21
C ILE A 92 -4.70 2.22 6.20
N ILE A 93 -3.88 1.31 5.67
CA ILE A 93 -4.06 -0.13 5.82
C ILE A 93 -2.87 -0.67 6.60
N ASN A 94 -3.14 -1.38 7.69
CA ASN A 94 -2.12 -2.06 8.47
C ASN A 94 -2.11 -3.55 8.14
N LEU A 95 -0.91 -4.11 8.01
CA LEU A 95 -0.70 -5.51 7.66
C LEU A 95 0.42 -6.08 8.51
N ARG A 96 0.19 -7.27 9.08
CA ARG A 96 1.28 -8.06 9.67
C ARG A 96 1.85 -8.96 8.59
N VAL A 97 3.16 -9.06 8.53
CA VAL A 97 3.79 -9.94 7.54
C VAL A 97 3.36 -11.40 7.76
N SER A 98 3.05 -11.77 9.00
CA SER A 98 2.52 -13.10 9.31
C SER A 98 1.09 -13.35 8.78
N ASP A 99 0.38 -12.30 8.34
CA ASP A 99 -0.96 -12.44 7.74
C ASP A 99 -0.88 -12.85 6.26
N LEU A 100 0.31 -12.84 5.67
CA LEU A 100 0.52 -13.32 4.31
C LEU A 100 0.42 -14.85 4.27
N ASP A 101 0.18 -15.39 3.09
CA ASP A 101 0.17 -16.84 2.87
C ASP A 101 1.59 -17.38 2.92
N VAL A 102 2.14 -17.49 4.13
CA VAL A 102 3.52 -17.93 4.36
C VAL A 102 3.73 -19.36 3.89
N GLU A 103 2.74 -20.24 4.10
CA GLU A 103 2.81 -21.64 3.66
C GLU A 103 2.87 -21.75 2.14
N GLY A 104 2.24 -20.83 1.43
CA GLY A 104 2.30 -20.76 -0.02
C GLY A 104 3.53 -20.05 -0.57
N GLY A 105 4.43 -19.58 0.30
CA GLY A 105 5.63 -18.87 -0.10
C GLY A 105 5.39 -17.40 -0.46
N TYR A 106 4.31 -16.82 0.01
CA TYR A 106 3.94 -15.42 -0.29
C TYR A 106 4.68 -14.49 0.69
N ASP A 107 5.65 -13.75 0.18
CA ASP A 107 6.47 -12.82 0.97
C ASP A 107 6.63 -11.44 0.32
N CYS A 108 5.96 -11.19 -0.79
CA CYS A 108 5.99 -9.91 -1.49
C CYS A 108 4.61 -9.26 -1.46
N VAL A 109 4.59 -7.93 -1.39
CA VAL A 109 3.36 -7.14 -1.30
C VAL A 109 3.42 -6.00 -2.30
N ARG A 110 2.27 -5.68 -2.89
CA ARG A 110 2.12 -4.49 -3.73
C ARG A 110 0.84 -3.75 -3.39
N MET A 111 0.80 -2.48 -3.76
CA MET A 111 -0.41 -1.65 -3.66
C MET A 111 -1.17 -1.70 -4.97
N LYS A 112 -2.50 -1.77 -4.87
CA LYS A 112 -3.40 -1.69 -6.02
C LYS A 112 -4.34 -0.51 -5.82
N ILE A 113 -4.34 0.40 -6.80
CA ILE A 113 -5.20 1.59 -6.79
C ILE A 113 -6.06 1.55 -8.03
N ILE A 114 -7.38 1.62 -7.86
CA ILE A 114 -8.32 1.70 -8.98
C ILE A 114 -8.98 3.07 -8.92
N VAL A 115 -8.74 3.88 -9.94
CA VAL A 115 -9.42 5.16 -10.13
C VAL A 115 -10.51 4.95 -11.15
N GLY A 116 -11.76 5.22 -10.77
CA GLY A 116 -12.93 5.05 -11.61
C GLY A 116 -13.53 6.38 -12.04
N THR A 117 -14.16 6.40 -13.20
CA THR A 117 -14.96 7.46 -13.77
C THR A 117 -14.18 8.67 -14.27
N ALA A 118 -13.33 9.28 -13.45
CA ALA A 118 -12.61 10.49 -13.83
C ALA A 118 -11.23 10.55 -13.18
N ALA A 119 -10.31 11.29 -13.80
CA ALA A 119 -8.97 11.49 -13.26
C ALA A 119 -9.03 12.11 -11.86
N SER A 120 -8.18 11.65 -10.98
CA SER A 120 -8.15 12.08 -9.57
C SER A 120 -6.72 12.21 -9.08
N LEU A 121 -6.49 13.15 -8.18
CA LEU A 121 -5.18 13.33 -7.55
C LEU A 121 -5.01 12.27 -6.45
N VAL A 122 -4.05 11.38 -6.63
CA VAL A 122 -3.77 10.31 -5.65
C VAL A 122 -2.28 10.13 -5.46
N SER A 123 -1.91 9.74 -4.26
CA SER A 123 -0.57 9.24 -3.95
C SER A 123 -0.67 8.13 -2.92
N ALA A 124 0.31 7.25 -2.89
CA ALA A 124 0.34 6.16 -1.93
C ALA A 124 1.77 5.83 -1.53
N GLN A 125 1.93 5.31 -0.32
CA GLN A 125 3.23 4.94 0.21
C GLN A 125 3.12 3.64 0.98
N LEU A 126 4.16 2.83 0.90
CA LEU A 126 4.25 1.56 1.61
C LEU A 126 5.46 1.61 2.54
N TYR A 127 5.22 1.40 3.83
CA TYR A 127 6.25 1.42 4.85
C TYR A 127 6.44 0.05 5.47
N GLY A 128 7.71 -0.34 5.67
CA GLY A 128 8.06 -1.49 6.51
C GLY A 128 8.40 -1.01 7.91
N ILE A 129 7.85 -1.64 8.93
CA ILE A 129 8.00 -1.24 10.31
C ILE A 129 8.50 -2.43 11.13
N GLY A 130 9.39 -2.14 12.08
CA GLY A 130 9.95 -3.17 12.92
C GLY A 130 10.83 -4.14 12.14
N PRO A 131 12.02 -3.68 11.66
CA PRO A 131 12.91 -4.57 10.91
C PRO A 131 13.31 -5.77 11.78
N ARG A 132 13.38 -6.95 11.16
CA ARG A 132 13.80 -8.17 11.85
C ARG A 132 15.28 -8.13 12.19
N MET A 133 16.03 -7.36 11.41
CA MET A 133 17.43 -7.05 11.66
C MET A 133 17.60 -5.53 11.55
N ALA A 134 17.92 -4.88 12.68
CA ALA A 134 18.12 -3.43 12.71
C ALA A 134 19.52 -3.07 12.23
N PRO A 135 19.70 -1.85 11.62
CA PRO A 135 18.68 -0.88 11.25
C PRO A 135 17.93 -1.26 9.96
N ALA A 136 16.80 -0.59 9.76
CA ALA A 136 16.00 -0.77 8.56
C ALA A 136 16.69 -0.20 7.32
#